data_95cf2134faaec250a17dea1b7002a041
#
_entry.id   95cf2134faaec250a17dea1b7002a041
#
_cell.length_a   1.000
_cell.length_b   1.000
_cell.length_c   1.000
_cell.angle_alpha   90.00
_cell.angle_beta   90.00
_cell.angle_gamma   90.00
#
_symmetry.space_group_name_H-M   'P 1'
#
loop_
_entity.id
_entity.type
_entity.pdbx_description
1 polymer ?
#
loop_
_entity_poly.entity_id
_entity_poly.type
_entity_poly.pdbx_seq_one_letter_code
_entity_poly.pdbx_strand_id
1 'polypeptide(L)' 'MNTKYAIRQLVEKALETKKLTLEIENQINSELTQLGYISDVDYEALELLMAEMDAGRDQVVPY' A
#
# COMPACT_ATOMS: atom_id res chain seq x y z
N MET A 1 15.86 -0.16 12.80
CA MET A 1 15.59 -0.89 11.58
C MET A 1 15.25 0.07 10.43
N ASN A 2 15.77 -0.20 9.26
CA ASN A 2 15.51 0.66 8.13
C ASN A 2 14.19 0.26 7.46
N THR A 3 13.27 1.22 7.37
CA THR A 3 11.97 0.99 6.76
C THR A 3 11.84 1.69 5.40
N LYS A 4 12.97 1.84 4.72
CA LYS A 4 12.96 2.41 3.38
C LYS A 4 11.99 1.62 2.50
N TYR A 5 11.15 2.35 1.77
CA TYR A 5 10.12 1.76 0.92
C TYR A 5 9.07 0.96 1.72
N ALA A 6 8.76 1.43 2.92
CA ALA A 6 7.77 0.76 3.76
C ALA A 6 6.41 0.68 3.07
N ILE A 7 6.01 1.75 2.37
CA ILE A 7 4.74 1.77 1.66
C ILE A 7 4.75 0.74 0.54
N ARG A 8 5.85 0.63 -0.19
CA ARG A 8 5.98 -0.38 -1.24
C ARG A 8 5.82 -1.79 -0.68
N GLN A 9 6.44 -2.06 0.46
CA GLN A 9 6.33 -3.36 1.09
C GLN A 9 4.89 -3.68 1.49
N LEU A 10 4.18 -2.69 2.01
CA LEU A 10 2.78 -2.86 2.37
C LEU A 10 1.92 -3.10 1.13
N VAL A 11 2.18 -2.38 0.05
CA VAL A 11 1.48 -2.58 -1.20
C VAL A 11 1.75 -3.97 -1.76
N GLU A 12 3.00 -4.41 -1.73
CA GLU A 12 3.35 -5.74 -2.20
C GLU A 12 2.62 -6.82 -1.43
N LYS A 13 2.46 -6.63 -0.13
CA LYS A 13 1.71 -7.56 0.69
C LYS A 13 0.24 -7.60 0.27
N ALA A 14 -0.36 -6.44 0.03
CA ALA A 14 -1.74 -6.37 -0.42
C ALA A 14 -1.92 -7.04 -1.78
N LEU A 15 -0.98 -6.83 -2.69
CA LEU A 15 -1.03 -7.43 -4.01
C LEU A 15 -0.86 -8.95 -3.95
N GLU A 16 0.03 -9.41 -3.09
CA GLU A 16 0.30 -10.84 -2.93
C GLU A 16 -0.93 -11.59 -2.40
N THR A 17 -1.58 -11.01 -1.40
CA THR A 17 -2.78 -11.62 -0.81
C THR A 17 -4.04 -11.29 -1.59
N LYS A 18 -3.97 -10.32 -2.50
CA LYS A 18 -5.10 -9.80 -3.27
C LYS A 18 -6.18 -9.19 -2.38
N LYS A 19 -5.75 -8.68 -1.23
CA LYS A 19 -6.66 -8.05 -0.27
C LYS A 19 -5.98 -6.84 0.36
N LEU A 20 -6.66 -5.70 0.31
CA LEU A 20 -6.24 -4.52 1.04
C LEU A 20 -7.01 -4.48 2.34
N THR A 21 -6.38 -4.88 3.43
CA THR A 21 -7.03 -4.89 4.73
C THR A 21 -6.99 -3.51 5.37
N LEU A 22 -7.87 -3.28 6.31
CA LEU A 22 -7.89 -2.03 7.06
C LEU A 22 -6.55 -1.81 7.77
N GLU A 23 -5.95 -2.87 8.27
CA GLU A 23 -4.66 -2.79 8.93
C GLU A 23 -3.57 -2.28 7.98
N ILE A 24 -3.51 -2.83 6.77
CA ILE A 24 -2.52 -2.40 5.77
C ILE A 24 -2.80 -0.95 5.38
N GLU A 25 -4.06 -0.60 5.15
CA GLU A 25 -4.43 0.76 4.80
C GLU A 25 -4.01 1.75 5.88
N ASN A 26 -4.26 1.41 7.14
CA ASN A 26 -3.87 2.27 8.25
C ASN A 26 -2.35 2.42 8.34
N GLN A 27 -1.62 1.35 8.08
CA GLN A 27 -0.15 1.40 8.09
C GLN A 27 0.37 2.28 6.96
N ILE A 28 -0.22 2.20 5.77
CA ILE A 28 0.17 3.05 4.66
C ILE A 28 -0.07 4.52 5.01
N ASN A 29 -1.24 4.83 5.55
CA ASN A 29 -1.57 6.19 5.95
C ASN A 29 -0.64 6.70 7.03
N SER A 30 -0.29 5.86 7.98
CA SER A 30 0.65 6.21 9.04
C SER A 30 2.03 6.56 8.48
N GLU A 31 2.52 5.77 7.52
CA GLU A 31 3.80 6.04 6.88
C GLU A 31 3.78 7.36 6.10
N LEU A 32 2.71 7.61 5.38
CA LEU A 32 2.56 8.86 4.63
C LEU A 32 2.56 10.06 5.58
N THR A 33 1.87 9.95 6.70
CA THR A 33 1.81 11.01 7.69
C THR A 33 3.19 11.26 8.31
N GLN A 34 3.90 10.19 8.63
CA GLN A 34 5.22 10.27 9.24
C GLN A 34 6.26 10.90 8.33
N LEU A 35 6.25 10.48 7.07
CA LEU A 35 7.25 10.94 6.11
C LEU A 35 6.96 12.35 5.60
N GLY A 36 5.69 12.72 5.52
CA GLY A 36 5.29 14.01 4.98
C GLY A 36 5.48 14.15 3.49
N TYR A 37 5.91 13.09 2.82
CA TYR A 37 6.05 13.04 1.37
C TYR A 37 6.04 11.58 0.93
N ILE A 38 5.92 11.37 -0.38
CA ILE A 38 5.96 10.02 -0.93
C ILE A 38 7.07 9.93 -1.96
N SER A 39 7.88 8.88 -1.87
CA SER A 39 8.94 8.64 -2.84
C SER A 39 8.36 8.12 -4.15
N ASP A 40 9.14 8.25 -5.24
CA ASP A 40 8.70 7.76 -6.55
C ASP A 40 8.40 6.27 -6.53
N VAL A 41 9.22 5.50 -5.81
CA VAL A 41 9.03 4.06 -5.71
C VAL A 41 7.71 3.73 -5.01
N ASP A 42 7.42 4.42 -3.91
CA ASP A 42 6.19 4.20 -3.17
C ASP A 42 4.99 4.66 -3.97
N TYR A 43 5.12 5.76 -4.68
CA TYR A 43 4.04 6.27 -5.52
C TYR A 43 3.68 5.29 -6.62
N GLU A 44 4.68 4.74 -7.29
CA GLU A 44 4.45 3.72 -8.32
C GLU A 44 3.76 2.49 -7.75
N ALA A 45 4.16 2.08 -6.56
CA ALA A 45 3.54 0.94 -5.90
C ALA A 45 2.07 1.20 -5.61
N LEU A 46 1.74 2.40 -5.12
CA LEU A 46 0.35 2.76 -4.85
C LEU A 46 -0.48 2.82 -6.14
N GLU A 47 0.11 3.34 -7.22
CA GLU A 47 -0.60 3.35 -8.51
C GLU A 47 -0.90 1.94 -8.99
N LEU A 48 0.04 1.03 -8.82
CA LEU A 48 -0.17 -0.36 -9.20
C LEU A 48 -1.30 -0.98 -8.37
N LEU A 49 -1.31 -0.72 -7.06
CA LEU A 49 -2.36 -1.23 -6.19
C LEU A 49 -3.72 -0.71 -6.63
N MET A 50 -3.82 0.59 -6.92
CA MET A 50 -5.07 1.19 -7.36
C MET A 50 -5.54 0.59 -8.69
N ALA A 51 -4.61 0.32 -9.60
CA ALA A 51 -4.95 -0.30 -10.87
C ALA A 51 -5.49 -1.72 -10.67
N GLU A 52 -4.90 -2.47 -9.75
CA GLU A 52 -5.40 -3.82 -9.45
C GLU A 52 -6.77 -3.79 -8.79
N MET A 53 -7.01 -2.81 -7.92
CA MET A 53 -8.33 -2.65 -7.30
C MET A 53 -9.38 -2.27 -8.34
N ASP A 54 -9.05 -1.36 -9.23
CA ASP A 54 -9.94 -0.94 -10.32
C ASP A 54 -10.32 -2.10 -11.23
N ALA A 55 -9.36 -2.97 -11.48
CA ALA A 55 -9.59 -4.15 -12.32
C ALA A 55 -10.31 -5.28 -11.58
N GLY A 56 -10.58 -5.11 -10.29
CA GLY A 56 -11.25 -6.12 -9.48
C GLY A 56 -10.35 -7.28 -9.07
N ARG A 57 -9.05 -7.14 -9.25
CA ARG A 57 -8.10 -8.21 -8.88
C ARG A 57 -7.65 -8.12 -7.43
N ASP A 58 -7.84 -6.97 -6.80
CA ASP A 58 -7.53 -6.77 -5.39
C ASP A 58 -8.78 -6.23 -4.71
N GLN A 59 -9.06 -6.69 -3.52
CA GLN A 59 -10.30 -6.33 -2.81
C GLN A 59 -9.99 -5.62 -1.51
N VAL A 60 -10.79 -4.60 -1.21
CA VAL A 60 -10.74 -3.94 0.09
C VAL A 60 -11.56 -4.76 1.07
N VAL A 61 -10.96 -5.10 2.20
CA VAL A 61 -11.64 -5.83 3.26
C VAL A 61 -11.57 -5.02 4.56
N PRO A 62 -12.61 -5.09 5.39
CA PRO A 62 -12.69 -4.25 6.59
C PRO A 62 -11.92 -4.80 7.80
N TYR A 63 -11.02 -5.74 7.60
CA TYR A 63 -10.27 -6.32 8.71
C TYR A 63 -8.93 -6.87 8.28
#